data_41c47703c55060637e19e8f381889280
#
_entry.id   41c47703c55060637e19e8f381889280
#
_cell.length_a   1.000
_cell.length_b   1.000
_cell.length_c   1.000
_cell.angle_alpha   90.00
_cell.angle_beta   90.00
_cell.angle_gamma   90.00
#
_symmetry.space_group_name_H-M   'P 1'
#
loop_
_entity.id
_entity.type
_entity.pdbx_description
1 polymer ?
#
loop_
_entity_poly.entity_id
_entity_poly.type
_entity_poly.pdbx_seq_one_letter_code
_entity_poly.pdbx_strand_id
1 'polypeptide(L)'
;MKSIDLHVHSTYSDGTLTPSELVKKAFSINLAAMALTDHDTIDGIPEAVSCAADYDIELIPGIELSTFYDKKEMHIVGLYIDYTDKNFKKELESLKQSREKRNEKIAARFCEMGIPVSYDEMKKMYEGAVITRANFADYLVRKGYVKSRNEVFDRYLGDSKPCYVPREKMLPEKAIKMIKSVGGVPVLAHPVLYHMGNEQMNKLMDYLCEHGIAGLEAVYSTYTMGDELEMKHIAKERNLLISGGSDYHGANKPDIELGTGRGHLFVPEEILTKIKEYKNNI
;
A
#
# COMPACT_ATOMS: atom_id res chain seq x y z
N MET A 1 -21.11 -15.92 -4.94
CA MET A 1 -20.07 -15.46 -4.02
C MET A 1 -19.54 -14.18 -4.61
N LYS A 2 -19.60 -13.07 -3.88
CA LYS A 2 -19.03 -11.79 -4.33
C LYS A 2 -17.54 -11.74 -3.99
N SER A 3 -16.76 -11.01 -4.77
CA SER A 3 -15.36 -10.73 -4.46
C SER A 3 -15.20 -9.39 -3.74
N ILE A 4 -14.08 -9.22 -3.07
CA ILE A 4 -13.67 -7.98 -2.41
C ILE A 4 -12.27 -7.59 -2.87
N ASP A 5 -11.84 -6.36 -2.58
CA ASP A 5 -10.48 -5.89 -2.81
C ASP A 5 -10.01 -5.06 -1.61
N LEU A 6 -9.06 -5.61 -0.83
CA LEU A 6 -8.62 -4.99 0.41
C LEU A 6 -7.29 -4.22 0.29
N HIS A 7 -6.82 -3.97 -0.96
CA HIS A 7 -5.59 -3.24 -1.21
C HIS A 7 -5.70 -2.41 -2.49
N VAL A 8 -6.03 -1.11 -2.35
CA VAL A 8 -6.29 -0.21 -3.47
C VAL A 8 -5.72 1.18 -3.19
N HIS A 9 -5.10 1.79 -4.21
CA HIS A 9 -4.47 3.11 -4.14
C HIS A 9 -5.16 4.14 -5.01
N SER A 10 -5.30 5.35 -4.47
CA SER A 10 -5.90 6.50 -5.15
C SER A 10 -4.86 7.56 -5.56
N THR A 11 -5.37 8.66 -6.12
CA THR A 11 -4.57 9.87 -6.40
C THR A 11 -4.01 10.55 -5.15
N TYR A 12 -4.39 10.14 -3.94
CA TYR A 12 -3.80 10.65 -2.69
C TYR A 12 -2.43 10.03 -2.37
N SER A 13 -2.05 8.97 -3.10
CA SER A 13 -0.68 8.45 -3.09
C SER A 13 -0.13 8.29 -4.51
N ASP A 14 -0.15 7.13 -5.08
CA ASP A 14 0.42 6.83 -6.39
C ASP A 14 -0.53 6.02 -7.30
N GLY A 15 -1.81 6.00 -7.00
CA GLY A 15 -2.85 5.61 -7.93
C GLY A 15 -3.16 6.72 -8.94
N THR A 16 -3.98 6.41 -9.93
CA THR A 16 -4.36 7.36 -10.98
C THR A 16 -5.85 7.70 -10.99
N LEU A 17 -6.66 7.03 -10.19
CA LEU A 17 -8.08 7.34 -10.00
C LEU A 17 -8.29 8.04 -8.65
N THR A 18 -9.24 8.97 -8.61
CA THR A 18 -9.68 9.57 -7.36
C THR A 18 -10.40 8.55 -6.48
N PRO A 19 -10.52 8.77 -5.17
CA PRO A 19 -11.29 7.89 -4.29
C PRO A 19 -12.71 7.65 -4.78
N SER A 20 -13.39 8.69 -5.26
CA SER A 20 -14.76 8.59 -5.80
C SER A 20 -14.82 7.75 -7.09
N GLU A 21 -13.83 7.88 -7.99
CA GLU A 21 -13.76 7.06 -9.19
C GLU A 21 -13.50 5.60 -8.86
N LEU A 22 -12.67 5.31 -7.84
CA LEU A 22 -12.43 3.95 -7.36
C LEU A 22 -13.70 3.30 -6.80
N VAL A 23 -14.45 4.02 -5.98
CA VAL A 23 -15.74 3.52 -5.44
C VAL A 23 -16.71 3.20 -6.57
N LYS A 24 -16.87 4.10 -7.54
CA LYS A 24 -17.75 3.89 -8.71
C LYS A 24 -17.29 2.70 -9.55
N LYS A 25 -15.98 2.57 -9.78
CA LYS A 25 -15.40 1.43 -10.52
C LYS A 25 -15.65 0.12 -9.76
N ALA A 26 -15.39 0.07 -8.46
CA ALA A 26 -15.61 -1.10 -7.62
C ALA A 26 -17.08 -1.54 -7.62
N PHE A 27 -18.01 -0.60 -7.50
CA PHE A 27 -19.44 -0.86 -7.64
C PHE A 27 -19.80 -1.40 -9.04
N SER A 28 -19.26 -0.79 -10.10
CA SER A 28 -19.57 -1.19 -11.50
C SER A 28 -19.12 -2.62 -11.84
N ILE A 29 -18.09 -3.14 -11.17
CA ILE A 29 -17.60 -4.52 -11.30
C ILE A 29 -18.17 -5.47 -10.23
N ASN A 30 -19.15 -4.99 -9.45
CA ASN A 30 -19.88 -5.77 -8.46
C ASN A 30 -19.01 -6.33 -7.31
N LEU A 31 -18.01 -5.57 -6.85
CA LEU A 31 -17.32 -5.89 -5.60
C LEU A 31 -18.26 -5.71 -4.40
N ALA A 32 -18.18 -6.63 -3.43
CA ALA A 32 -18.91 -6.50 -2.17
C ALA A 32 -18.29 -5.45 -1.25
N ALA A 33 -16.96 -5.33 -1.27
CA ALA A 33 -16.22 -4.38 -0.47
C ALA A 33 -14.90 -3.99 -1.13
N MET A 34 -14.44 -2.78 -0.78
CA MET A 34 -13.13 -2.26 -1.17
C MET A 34 -12.48 -1.54 0.02
N ALA A 35 -11.17 -1.78 0.26
CA ALA A 35 -10.40 -0.95 1.17
C ALA A 35 -9.59 0.08 0.41
N LEU A 36 -9.65 1.35 0.83
CA LEU A 36 -8.75 2.38 0.36
C LEU A 36 -7.52 2.40 1.28
N THR A 37 -6.34 2.10 0.73
CA THR A 37 -5.10 1.85 1.49
C THR A 37 -3.92 2.66 0.97
N ASP A 38 -4.12 3.95 0.71
CA ASP A 38 -3.08 4.86 0.22
C ASP A 38 -1.81 4.84 1.08
N HIS A 39 -0.65 5.01 0.44
CA HIS A 39 0.65 5.03 1.10
C HIS A 39 0.82 6.20 2.07
N ASP A 40 0.96 5.90 3.36
CA ASP A 40 1.27 6.83 4.46
C ASP A 40 0.30 8.02 4.57
N THR A 41 -0.92 7.92 4.03
CA THR A 41 -1.96 8.94 4.11
C THR A 41 -3.36 8.34 4.25
N ILE A 42 -4.25 9.11 4.86
CA ILE A 42 -5.69 8.80 5.03
C ILE A 42 -6.56 9.90 4.42
N ASP A 43 -5.94 10.86 3.73
CA ASP A 43 -6.61 12.08 3.28
C ASP A 43 -7.69 11.80 2.22
N GLY A 44 -7.58 10.69 1.47
CA GLY A 44 -8.58 10.24 0.49
C GLY A 44 -9.80 9.53 1.08
N ILE A 45 -9.73 9.07 2.34
CA ILE A 45 -10.79 8.26 2.96
C ILE A 45 -12.12 9.04 3.08
N PRO A 46 -12.15 10.31 3.52
CA PRO A 46 -13.42 11.06 3.63
C PRO A 46 -14.17 11.16 2.29
N GLU A 47 -13.46 11.36 1.18
CA GLU A 47 -14.05 11.40 -0.15
C GLU A 47 -14.64 10.03 -0.53
N ALA A 48 -13.87 8.96 -0.32
CA ALA A 48 -14.32 7.60 -0.63
C ALA A 48 -15.56 7.21 0.21
N VAL A 49 -15.55 7.50 1.52
CA VAL A 49 -16.69 7.22 2.42
C VAL A 49 -17.93 7.98 1.98
N SER A 50 -17.78 9.29 1.65
CA SER A 50 -18.90 10.10 1.17
C SER A 50 -19.49 9.54 -0.13
N CYS A 51 -18.64 9.14 -1.08
CA CYS A 51 -19.08 8.56 -2.34
C CYS A 51 -19.75 7.19 -2.13
N ALA A 52 -19.19 6.34 -1.28
CA ALA A 52 -19.70 4.99 -1.04
C ALA A 52 -21.12 4.98 -0.41
N ALA A 53 -21.51 6.06 0.26
CA ALA A 53 -22.86 6.19 0.81
C ALA A 53 -23.97 6.16 -0.25
N ASP A 54 -23.65 6.45 -1.50
CA ASP A 54 -24.59 6.45 -2.63
C ASP A 54 -24.63 5.11 -3.38
N TYR A 55 -23.80 4.11 -2.98
CA TYR A 55 -23.65 2.84 -3.68
C TYR A 55 -23.74 1.65 -2.72
N ASP A 56 -24.20 0.50 -3.23
CA ASP A 56 -24.24 -0.77 -2.47
C ASP A 56 -22.85 -1.43 -2.51
N ILE A 57 -21.89 -0.80 -1.81
CA ILE A 57 -20.53 -1.31 -1.61
C ILE A 57 -20.03 -0.94 -0.22
N GLU A 58 -19.40 -1.88 0.47
CA GLU A 58 -18.74 -1.58 1.74
C GLU A 58 -17.37 -0.94 1.47
N LEU A 59 -17.18 0.30 1.91
CA LEU A 59 -15.86 0.93 1.94
C LEU A 59 -15.21 0.73 3.30
N ILE A 60 -13.99 0.19 3.26
CA ILE A 60 -13.17 -0.07 4.44
C ILE A 60 -12.11 1.04 4.52
N PRO A 61 -12.14 1.88 5.58
CA PRO A 61 -11.04 2.82 5.84
C PRO A 61 -9.74 2.07 6.12
N GLY A 62 -8.72 2.32 5.32
CA GLY A 62 -7.43 1.65 5.43
C GLY A 62 -6.26 2.61 5.20
N ILE A 63 -5.08 2.08 5.32
CA ILE A 63 -3.80 2.74 5.05
C ILE A 63 -2.74 1.69 4.74
N GLU A 64 -1.77 2.00 3.89
CA GLU A 64 -0.56 1.19 3.74
C GLU A 64 0.65 1.96 4.28
N LEU A 65 1.16 1.53 5.44
CA LEU A 65 2.32 2.15 6.08
C LEU A 65 3.62 1.51 5.57
N SER A 66 4.51 2.36 5.06
CA SER A 66 5.83 1.92 4.63
C SER A 66 6.77 1.75 5.81
N THR A 67 7.34 0.57 5.95
CA THR A 67 8.24 0.20 7.05
C THR A 67 9.56 -0.38 6.54
N PHE A 68 10.48 -0.65 7.44
CA PHE A 68 11.80 -1.16 7.09
C PHE A 68 12.25 -2.24 8.07
N TYR A 69 12.59 -3.43 7.57
CA TYR A 69 13.10 -4.54 8.36
C TYR A 69 14.28 -5.19 7.64
N ASP A 70 15.36 -5.44 8.35
CA ASP A 70 16.60 -6.06 7.83
C ASP A 70 17.04 -5.48 6.45
N LYS A 71 17.11 -4.15 6.37
CA LYS A 71 17.50 -3.39 5.16
C LYS A 71 16.51 -3.48 3.98
N LYS A 72 15.35 -4.13 4.13
CA LYS A 72 14.31 -4.20 3.12
C LYS A 72 13.13 -3.30 3.48
N GLU A 73 12.59 -2.60 2.50
CA GLU A 73 11.31 -1.92 2.63
C GLU A 73 10.19 -2.96 2.60
N MET A 74 9.25 -2.84 3.50
CA MET A 74 8.06 -3.66 3.56
C MET A 74 6.88 -2.85 4.06
N HIS A 75 5.69 -3.31 3.78
CA HIS A 75 4.49 -2.54 4.05
C HIS A 75 3.56 -3.27 5.03
N ILE A 76 2.91 -2.47 5.87
CA ILE A 76 1.86 -2.95 6.77
C ILE A 76 0.57 -2.23 6.39
N VAL A 77 -0.39 -2.99 5.90
CA VAL A 77 -1.75 -2.50 5.65
C VAL A 77 -2.51 -2.48 6.97
N GLY A 78 -3.15 -1.34 7.25
CA GLY A 78 -4.13 -1.21 8.33
C GLY A 78 -5.53 -1.18 7.76
N LEU A 79 -6.39 -2.10 8.19
CA LEU A 79 -7.80 -2.13 7.79
C LEU A 79 -8.69 -1.68 8.95
N TYR A 80 -9.84 -1.06 8.65
CA TYR A 80 -10.81 -0.56 9.63
C TYR A 80 -10.24 0.44 10.64
N ILE A 81 -9.32 1.31 10.21
CA ILE A 81 -8.73 2.34 11.05
C ILE A 81 -9.73 3.46 11.36
N ASP A 82 -9.66 4.04 12.57
CA ASP A 82 -10.31 5.32 12.84
C ASP A 82 -9.51 6.47 12.23
N TYR A 83 -9.86 6.81 10.99
CA TYR A 83 -9.24 7.91 10.25
C TYR A 83 -9.58 9.30 10.80
N THR A 84 -10.43 9.42 11.83
CA THR A 84 -10.78 10.70 12.48
C THR A 84 -9.85 11.01 13.65
N ASP A 85 -9.11 10.02 14.18
CA ASP A 85 -8.23 10.19 15.34
C ASP A 85 -7.14 11.24 15.10
N LYS A 86 -7.07 12.21 16.02
CA LYS A 86 -6.16 13.37 15.90
C LYS A 86 -4.69 13.01 16.12
N ASN A 87 -4.40 12.04 16.98
CA ASN A 87 -3.02 11.63 17.26
C ASN A 87 -2.46 10.85 16.09
N PHE A 88 -3.28 9.97 15.50
CA PHE A 88 -2.92 9.24 14.30
C PHE A 88 -2.60 10.19 13.14
N LYS A 89 -3.47 11.19 12.88
CA LYS A 89 -3.22 12.25 11.88
C LYS A 89 -1.91 12.98 12.13
N LYS A 90 -1.60 13.32 13.38
CA LYS A 90 -0.35 14.00 13.73
C LYS A 90 0.88 13.13 13.49
N GLU A 91 0.80 11.83 13.77
CA GLU A 91 1.89 10.90 13.46
C GLU A 91 2.11 10.76 11.95
N LEU A 92 1.03 10.66 11.17
CA LEU A 92 1.11 10.61 9.70
C LEU A 92 1.70 11.89 9.12
N GLU A 93 1.34 13.05 9.64
CA GLU A 93 1.93 14.33 9.20
C GLU A 93 3.46 14.37 9.43
N SER A 94 3.94 13.84 10.57
CA SER A 94 5.37 13.70 10.82
C SER A 94 6.07 12.79 9.80
N LEU A 95 5.43 11.68 9.41
CA LEU A 95 5.94 10.78 8.38
C LEU A 95 5.97 11.47 7.01
N LYS A 96 4.93 12.26 6.68
CA LYS A 96 4.85 13.05 5.45
C LYS A 96 6.00 14.05 5.36
N GLN A 97 6.28 14.78 6.42
CA GLN A 97 7.41 15.73 6.47
C GLN A 97 8.77 15.04 6.29
N SER A 98 8.98 13.88 6.92
CA SER A 98 10.19 13.07 6.72
C SER A 98 10.33 12.62 5.25
N ARG A 99 9.21 12.24 4.63
CA ARG A 99 9.15 11.86 3.21
C ARG A 99 9.48 13.05 2.30
N GLU A 100 8.95 14.23 2.57
CA GLU A 100 9.24 15.45 1.80
C GLU A 100 10.74 15.77 1.80
N LYS A 101 11.37 15.78 2.96
CA LYS A 101 12.83 15.99 3.08
C LYS A 101 13.65 14.96 2.28
N ARG A 102 13.19 13.69 2.26
CA ARG A 102 13.81 12.66 1.44
C ARG A 102 13.61 12.93 -0.05
N ASN A 103 12.42 13.35 -0.47
CA ASN A 103 12.08 13.64 -1.86
C ASN A 103 12.89 14.81 -2.42
N GLU A 104 13.09 15.87 -1.64
CA GLU A 104 13.99 16.98 -2.01
C GLU A 104 15.41 16.48 -2.31
N LYS A 105 15.92 15.55 -1.49
CA LYS A 105 17.24 14.94 -1.71
C LYS A 105 17.27 14.07 -2.97
N ILE A 106 16.19 13.36 -3.28
CA ILE A 106 16.08 12.58 -4.53
C ILE A 106 16.12 13.51 -5.73
N ALA A 107 15.33 14.60 -5.72
CA ALA A 107 15.33 15.59 -6.79
C ALA A 107 16.72 16.20 -7.01
N ALA A 108 17.41 16.57 -5.92
CA ALA A 108 18.77 17.08 -5.99
C ALA A 108 19.74 16.09 -6.66
N ARG A 109 19.69 14.80 -6.29
CA ARG A 109 20.53 13.77 -6.93
C ARG A 109 20.25 13.58 -8.42
N PHE A 110 19.00 13.71 -8.86
CA PHE A 110 18.70 13.71 -10.29
C PHE A 110 19.33 14.91 -10.99
N CYS A 111 19.26 16.11 -10.39
CA CYS A 111 19.91 17.30 -10.94
C CYS A 111 21.42 17.14 -11.03
N GLU A 112 22.08 16.57 -10.02
CA GLU A 112 23.52 16.25 -10.03
C GLU A 112 23.90 15.29 -11.18
N MET A 113 22.98 14.42 -11.59
CA MET A 113 23.14 13.51 -12.74
C MET A 113 22.77 14.15 -14.09
N GLY A 114 22.47 15.44 -14.14
CA GLY A 114 22.09 16.16 -15.36
C GLY A 114 20.63 15.98 -15.78
N ILE A 115 19.78 15.42 -14.91
CA ILE A 115 18.35 15.27 -15.15
C ILE A 115 17.60 16.34 -14.32
N PRO A 116 17.07 17.41 -14.93
CA PRO A 116 16.51 18.55 -14.21
C PRO A 116 15.13 18.19 -13.61
N VAL A 117 15.11 17.69 -12.38
CA VAL A 117 13.91 17.38 -11.62
C VAL A 117 13.56 18.53 -10.69
N SER A 118 12.39 19.14 -10.86
CA SER A 118 11.84 20.16 -9.97
C SER A 118 10.86 19.53 -8.99
N TYR A 119 11.23 19.48 -7.70
CA TYR A 119 10.32 18.94 -6.69
C TYR A 119 9.09 19.84 -6.47
N ASP A 120 9.24 21.16 -6.65
CA ASP A 120 8.10 22.10 -6.58
C ASP A 120 7.10 21.91 -7.75
N GLU A 121 7.61 21.57 -8.94
CA GLU A 121 6.75 21.20 -10.05
C GLU A 121 6.03 19.87 -9.79
N MET A 122 6.72 18.90 -9.18
CA MET A 122 6.10 17.64 -8.77
C MET A 122 5.00 17.87 -7.73
N LYS A 123 5.23 18.72 -6.72
CA LYS A 123 4.19 19.07 -5.72
C LYS A 123 2.93 19.66 -6.36
N LYS A 124 3.08 20.45 -7.42
CA LYS A 124 1.94 20.99 -8.17
C LYS A 124 1.26 19.92 -9.03
N MET A 125 2.05 19.03 -9.66
CA MET A 125 1.53 17.97 -10.53
C MET A 125 0.77 16.90 -9.74
N TYR A 126 1.18 16.64 -8.49
CA TYR A 126 0.58 15.66 -7.58
C TYR A 126 0.00 16.36 -6.34
N GLU A 127 -0.73 17.46 -6.56
CA GLU A 127 -1.32 18.25 -5.47
C GLU A 127 -2.23 17.40 -4.59
N GLY A 128 -2.03 17.46 -3.27
CA GLY A 128 -2.76 16.65 -2.30
C GLY A 128 -2.21 15.25 -2.07
N ALA A 129 -1.32 14.75 -2.96
CA ALA A 129 -0.77 13.40 -2.83
C ALA A 129 0.47 13.32 -1.95
N VAL A 130 0.67 12.18 -1.29
CA VAL A 130 1.94 11.80 -0.71
C VAL A 130 2.86 11.28 -1.82
N ILE A 131 3.83 12.13 -2.24
CA ILE A 131 4.74 11.79 -3.34
C ILE A 131 5.63 10.60 -2.98
N THR A 132 5.49 9.51 -3.73
CA THR A 132 6.25 8.27 -3.63
C THR A 132 7.40 8.22 -4.65
N ARG A 133 8.22 7.16 -4.65
CA ARG A 133 9.20 6.91 -5.73
C ARG A 133 8.51 6.64 -7.07
N ALA A 134 7.30 6.11 -7.03
CA ALA A 134 6.51 5.85 -8.22
C ALA A 134 6.07 7.15 -8.92
N ASN A 135 5.77 8.22 -8.16
CA ASN A 135 5.48 9.53 -8.73
C ASN A 135 6.73 10.16 -9.39
N PHE A 136 7.93 9.97 -8.83
CA PHE A 136 9.17 10.36 -9.53
C PHE A 136 9.33 9.61 -10.87
N ALA A 137 9.05 8.31 -10.88
CA ALA A 137 9.13 7.53 -12.11
C ALA A 137 8.13 8.03 -13.15
N ASP A 138 6.89 8.30 -12.76
CA ASP A 138 5.86 8.85 -13.63
C ASP A 138 6.26 10.26 -14.15
N TYR A 139 6.72 11.14 -13.27
CA TYR A 139 7.21 12.47 -13.65
C TYR A 139 8.32 12.40 -14.73
N LEU A 140 9.31 11.54 -14.52
CA LEU A 140 10.44 11.40 -15.46
C LEU A 140 10.02 10.85 -16.83
N VAL A 141 9.05 9.93 -16.85
CA VAL A 141 8.44 9.42 -18.10
C VAL A 141 7.67 10.54 -18.81
N ARG A 142 6.79 11.26 -18.10
CA ARG A 142 6.00 12.37 -18.66
C ARG A 142 6.88 13.50 -19.20
N LYS A 143 8.03 13.76 -18.59
CA LYS A 143 9.01 14.75 -19.06
C LYS A 143 9.89 14.24 -20.21
N GLY A 144 9.79 12.96 -20.57
CA GLY A 144 10.58 12.35 -21.63
C GLY A 144 12.05 12.11 -21.28
N TYR A 145 12.40 12.14 -20.01
CA TYR A 145 13.79 11.87 -19.56
C TYR A 145 14.12 10.38 -19.61
N VAL A 146 13.13 9.52 -19.53
CA VAL A 146 13.24 8.06 -19.59
C VAL A 146 12.06 7.48 -20.40
N LYS A 147 12.22 6.25 -20.87
CA LYS A 147 11.21 5.59 -21.72
C LYS A 147 10.14 4.85 -20.92
N SER A 148 10.47 4.40 -19.72
CA SER A 148 9.54 3.63 -18.88
C SER A 148 9.82 3.81 -17.40
N ARG A 149 8.82 3.51 -16.57
CA ARG A 149 8.94 3.54 -15.10
C ARG A 149 9.97 2.50 -14.61
N ASN A 150 10.01 1.31 -15.22
CA ASN A 150 10.98 0.28 -14.88
C ASN A 150 12.42 0.79 -15.08
N GLU A 151 12.69 1.51 -16.17
CA GLU A 151 13.99 2.13 -16.42
C GLU A 151 14.41 3.06 -15.27
N VAL A 152 13.47 3.80 -14.66
CA VAL A 152 13.79 4.68 -13.52
C VAL A 152 14.25 3.89 -12.31
N PHE A 153 13.56 2.80 -11.98
CA PHE A 153 13.94 1.96 -10.84
C PHE A 153 15.26 1.22 -11.12
N ASP A 154 15.44 0.69 -12.30
CA ASP A 154 16.63 -0.06 -12.69
C ASP A 154 17.90 0.79 -12.69
N ARG A 155 17.80 2.06 -13.11
CA ARG A 155 18.97 2.95 -13.29
C ARG A 155 19.18 3.93 -12.15
N TYR A 156 18.10 4.39 -11.48
CA TYR A 156 18.18 5.57 -10.61
C TYR A 156 17.62 5.39 -9.21
N LEU A 157 16.42 4.79 -9.04
CA LEU A 157 15.67 4.81 -7.78
C LEU A 157 15.55 3.47 -7.06
N GLY A 158 15.95 2.36 -7.71
CA GLY A 158 16.02 1.06 -7.05
C GLY A 158 17.04 1.05 -5.91
N ASP A 159 17.02 0.05 -5.08
CA ASP A 159 17.94 -0.09 -3.96
C ASP A 159 19.40 -0.01 -4.43
N SER A 160 20.21 0.76 -3.71
CA SER A 160 21.62 1.02 -4.04
C SER A 160 21.88 1.78 -5.35
N LYS A 161 20.84 2.31 -6.02
CA LYS A 161 21.00 3.13 -7.24
C LYS A 161 21.36 4.60 -6.89
N PRO A 162 21.94 5.36 -7.86
CA PRO A 162 22.50 6.68 -7.59
C PRO A 162 21.57 7.71 -6.94
N CYS A 163 20.29 7.72 -7.34
CA CYS A 163 19.30 8.65 -6.80
C CYS A 163 18.50 8.06 -5.62
N TYR A 164 18.79 6.83 -5.20
CA TYR A 164 18.16 6.23 -4.05
C TYR A 164 18.56 6.94 -2.75
N VAL A 165 17.59 7.51 -2.06
CA VAL A 165 17.77 8.08 -0.72
C VAL A 165 16.94 7.23 0.26
N PRO A 166 17.59 6.60 1.25
CA PRO A 166 16.84 5.85 2.27
C PRO A 166 15.94 6.79 3.08
N ARG A 167 14.78 6.28 3.49
CA ARG A 167 13.89 6.98 4.43
C ARG A 167 14.43 6.88 5.86
N GLU A 168 13.99 7.80 6.72
CA GLU A 168 13.99 7.55 8.14
C GLU A 168 13.15 6.30 8.42
N LYS A 169 13.77 5.31 9.08
CA LYS A 169 13.25 3.95 9.10
C LYS A 169 12.15 3.83 10.14
N MET A 170 10.89 3.81 9.71
CA MET A 170 9.84 3.29 10.57
C MET A 170 9.96 1.77 10.64
N LEU A 171 10.08 1.22 11.85
CA LEU A 171 10.10 -0.22 12.05
C LEU A 171 8.67 -0.79 12.00
N PRO A 172 8.48 -2.05 11.59
CA PRO A 172 7.14 -2.65 11.49
C PRO A 172 6.36 -2.64 12.79
N GLU A 173 7.01 -2.82 13.94
CA GLU A 173 6.35 -2.76 15.25
C GLU A 173 5.72 -1.39 15.53
N LYS A 174 6.34 -0.29 15.04
CA LYS A 174 5.74 1.03 15.17
C LYS A 174 4.49 1.16 14.31
N ALA A 175 4.51 0.68 13.06
CA ALA A 175 3.34 0.70 12.18
C ALA A 175 2.19 -0.16 12.76
N ILE A 176 2.49 -1.36 13.25
CA ILE A 176 1.52 -2.23 13.91
C ILE A 176 0.89 -1.52 15.11
N LYS A 177 1.71 -0.90 15.96
CA LYS A 177 1.23 -0.14 17.13
C LYS A 177 0.35 1.04 16.71
N MET A 178 0.74 1.80 15.69
CA MET A 178 -0.05 2.92 15.15
C MET A 178 -1.42 2.44 14.67
N ILE A 179 -1.48 1.39 13.87
CA ILE A 179 -2.74 0.82 13.35
C ILE A 179 -3.63 0.34 14.50
N LYS A 180 -3.06 -0.40 15.45
CA LYS A 180 -3.82 -0.91 16.62
C LYS A 180 -4.32 0.21 17.53
N SER A 181 -3.59 1.32 17.66
CA SER A 181 -4.00 2.45 18.51
C SER A 181 -5.28 3.15 18.02
N VAL A 182 -5.65 2.93 16.77
CA VAL A 182 -6.88 3.45 16.16
C VAL A 182 -7.89 2.34 15.82
N GLY A 183 -7.80 1.20 16.53
CA GLY A 183 -8.72 0.07 16.38
C GLY A 183 -8.62 -0.64 15.04
N GLY A 184 -7.54 -0.43 14.30
CA GLY A 184 -7.30 -1.06 13.00
C GLY A 184 -6.72 -2.47 13.12
N VAL A 185 -6.84 -3.24 12.05
CA VAL A 185 -6.31 -4.60 11.90
C VAL A 185 -5.03 -4.55 11.08
N PRO A 186 -3.82 -4.78 11.66
CA PRO A 186 -2.57 -4.73 10.93
C PRO A 186 -2.32 -6.03 10.16
N VAL A 187 -2.00 -5.89 8.87
CA VAL A 187 -1.77 -6.99 7.90
C VAL A 187 -0.45 -6.77 7.19
N LEU A 188 0.40 -7.79 7.10
CA LEU A 188 1.60 -7.74 6.27
C LEU A 188 1.22 -7.74 4.79
N ALA A 189 1.58 -6.68 4.07
CA ALA A 189 1.29 -6.54 2.65
C ALA A 189 2.23 -7.39 1.79
N HIS A 190 1.73 -7.98 0.74
CA HIS A 190 2.42 -8.67 -0.37
C HIS A 190 3.78 -9.34 -0.02
N PRO A 191 3.85 -10.22 1.02
CA PRO A 191 5.11 -10.78 1.54
C PRO A 191 6.00 -11.49 0.49
N VAL A 192 5.45 -12.10 -0.53
CA VAL A 192 6.23 -12.78 -1.59
C VAL A 192 7.12 -11.80 -2.36
N LEU A 193 6.70 -10.53 -2.51
CA LEU A 193 7.47 -9.50 -3.23
C LEU A 193 8.75 -9.08 -2.51
N TYR A 194 8.94 -9.48 -1.26
CA TYR A 194 10.21 -9.23 -0.55
C TYR A 194 11.33 -10.18 -0.96
N HIS A 195 11.03 -11.22 -1.76
CA HIS A 195 12.00 -12.20 -2.24
C HIS A 195 12.89 -12.73 -1.11
N MET A 196 12.26 -13.14 -0.02
CA MET A 196 12.91 -13.75 1.13
C MET A 196 12.89 -15.28 1.00
N GLY A 197 13.99 -15.92 1.38
CA GLY A 197 13.99 -17.38 1.55
C GLY A 197 13.20 -17.77 2.82
N ASN A 198 12.81 -19.05 2.93
CA ASN A 198 11.94 -19.56 3.99
C ASN A 198 12.43 -19.21 5.41
N GLU A 199 13.73 -19.31 5.67
CA GLU A 199 14.29 -18.96 6.98
C GLU A 199 14.12 -17.47 7.31
N GLN A 200 14.35 -16.60 6.33
CA GLN A 200 14.17 -15.15 6.51
C GLN A 200 12.70 -14.78 6.68
N MET A 201 11.80 -15.40 5.89
CA MET A 201 10.36 -15.20 6.02
C MET A 201 9.86 -15.65 7.40
N ASN A 202 10.29 -16.81 7.88
CA ASN A 202 9.92 -17.29 9.21
C ASN A 202 10.40 -16.34 10.31
N LYS A 203 11.65 -15.87 10.27
CA LYS A 203 12.17 -14.87 11.23
C LYS A 203 11.37 -13.56 11.21
N LEU A 204 11.01 -13.08 10.01
CA LEU A 204 10.15 -11.91 9.87
C LEU A 204 8.78 -12.15 10.48
N MET A 205 8.14 -13.27 10.16
CA MET A 205 6.80 -13.57 10.68
C MET A 205 6.79 -13.75 12.20
N ASP A 206 7.80 -14.40 12.77
CA ASP A 206 7.94 -14.56 14.22
C ASP A 206 8.08 -13.19 14.90
N TYR A 207 8.95 -12.31 14.37
CA TYR A 207 9.09 -10.93 14.81
C TYR A 207 7.77 -10.15 14.73
N LEU A 208 7.04 -10.23 13.61
CA LEU A 208 5.77 -9.53 13.44
C LEU A 208 4.68 -10.06 14.39
N CYS A 209 4.64 -11.37 14.64
CA CYS A 209 3.73 -11.99 15.61
C CYS A 209 3.99 -11.51 17.04
N GLU A 210 5.27 -11.41 17.46
CA GLU A 210 5.66 -10.86 18.75
C GLU A 210 5.16 -9.42 18.95
N HIS A 211 5.05 -8.64 17.86
CA HIS A 211 4.57 -7.26 17.88
C HIS A 211 3.06 -7.13 17.59
N GLY A 212 2.36 -8.25 17.39
CA GLY A 212 0.90 -8.30 17.28
C GLY A 212 0.35 -7.98 15.91
N ILE A 213 1.05 -8.41 14.83
CA ILE A 213 0.46 -8.48 13.49
C ILE A 213 -0.78 -9.38 13.53
N ALA A 214 -1.85 -8.99 12.85
CA ALA A 214 -3.10 -9.74 12.85
C ALA A 214 -3.24 -10.69 11.66
N GLY A 215 -2.60 -10.38 10.55
CA GLY A 215 -2.73 -11.17 9.33
C GLY A 215 -1.65 -10.88 8.30
N LEU A 216 -1.78 -11.53 7.15
CA LEU A 216 -0.95 -11.30 5.98
C LEU A 216 -1.75 -11.42 4.68
N GLU A 217 -1.29 -10.80 3.61
CA GLU A 217 -1.85 -10.98 2.27
C GLU A 217 -1.40 -12.31 1.68
N ALA A 218 -2.34 -13.26 1.63
CA ALA A 218 -2.14 -14.58 1.05
C ALA A 218 -2.77 -14.72 -0.35
N VAL A 219 -3.55 -13.73 -0.79
CA VAL A 219 -4.19 -13.67 -2.11
C VAL A 219 -3.83 -12.33 -2.75
N TYR A 220 -3.04 -12.36 -3.82
CA TYR A 220 -2.48 -11.13 -4.39
C TYR A 220 -2.28 -11.24 -5.91
N SER A 221 -2.38 -10.11 -6.63
CA SER A 221 -2.43 -10.03 -8.10
C SER A 221 -1.33 -10.78 -8.86
N THR A 222 -0.12 -10.88 -8.30
CA THR A 222 1.03 -11.48 -8.97
C THR A 222 1.43 -12.83 -8.41
N TYR A 223 0.70 -13.33 -7.41
CA TYR A 223 1.00 -14.63 -6.80
C TYR A 223 0.64 -15.78 -7.73
N THR A 224 1.50 -16.77 -7.75
CA THR A 224 1.17 -18.08 -8.27
C THR A 224 0.31 -18.86 -7.28
N MET A 225 -0.31 -19.95 -7.72
CA MET A 225 -1.03 -20.85 -6.81
C MET A 225 -0.10 -21.40 -5.70
N GLY A 226 1.17 -21.61 -6.00
CA GLY A 226 2.18 -22.03 -5.02
C GLY A 226 2.42 -20.96 -3.95
N ASP A 227 2.57 -19.70 -4.37
CA ASP A 227 2.75 -18.57 -3.44
C ASP A 227 1.54 -18.41 -2.51
N GLU A 228 0.32 -18.51 -3.05
CA GLU A 228 -0.89 -18.45 -2.24
C GLU A 228 -0.97 -19.57 -1.22
N LEU A 229 -0.66 -20.81 -1.62
CA LEU A 229 -0.67 -21.97 -0.72
C LEU A 229 0.37 -21.82 0.39
N GLU A 230 1.56 -21.32 0.08
CA GLU A 230 2.61 -21.06 1.06
C GLU A 230 2.19 -19.97 2.05
N MET A 231 1.67 -18.84 1.57
CA MET A 231 1.21 -17.76 2.45
C MET A 231 0.02 -18.18 3.33
N LYS A 232 -0.92 -18.95 2.78
CA LYS A 232 -2.02 -19.55 3.54
C LYS A 232 -1.53 -20.54 4.60
N HIS A 233 -0.47 -21.31 4.29
CA HIS A 233 0.16 -22.22 5.25
C HIS A 233 0.83 -21.45 6.39
N ILE A 234 1.63 -20.42 6.09
CA ILE A 234 2.26 -19.54 7.08
C ILE A 234 1.23 -18.90 8.02
N ALA A 235 0.13 -18.39 7.45
CA ALA A 235 -0.97 -17.80 8.22
C ALA A 235 -1.59 -18.83 9.17
N LYS A 236 -1.87 -20.04 8.68
CA LYS A 236 -2.47 -21.12 9.47
C LYS A 236 -1.58 -21.55 10.64
N GLU A 237 -0.28 -21.75 10.39
CA GLU A 237 0.67 -22.16 11.45
C GLU A 237 0.78 -21.17 12.59
N ARG A 238 0.57 -19.88 12.31
CA ARG A 238 0.67 -18.80 13.29
C ARG A 238 -0.67 -18.24 13.76
N ASN A 239 -1.77 -18.91 13.40
CA ASN A 239 -3.14 -18.46 13.70
C ASN A 239 -3.40 -17.00 13.28
N LEU A 240 -2.91 -16.61 12.11
CA LEU A 240 -3.09 -15.29 11.53
C LEU A 240 -4.28 -15.25 10.57
N LEU A 241 -4.87 -14.07 10.42
CA LEU A 241 -5.86 -13.80 9.39
C LEU A 241 -5.22 -13.84 8.00
N ILE A 242 -6.03 -14.19 7.03
CA ILE A 242 -5.72 -14.03 5.61
C ILE A 242 -6.36 -12.74 5.12
N SER A 243 -5.62 -11.96 4.35
CA SER A 243 -6.10 -10.84 3.56
C SER A 243 -5.75 -11.05 2.09
N GLY A 244 -6.24 -10.15 1.25
CA GLY A 244 -5.87 -10.14 -0.16
C GLY A 244 -6.42 -8.92 -0.87
N GLY A 245 -5.80 -8.58 -1.98
CA GLY A 245 -6.17 -7.44 -2.79
C GLY A 245 -5.41 -7.37 -4.10
N SER A 246 -5.86 -6.46 -4.96
CA SER A 246 -5.23 -6.27 -6.27
C SER A 246 -3.96 -5.44 -6.20
N ASP A 247 -3.83 -4.58 -5.19
CA ASP A 247 -2.82 -3.52 -5.15
C ASP A 247 -2.93 -2.64 -6.42
N TYR A 248 -4.18 -2.27 -6.74
CA TYR A 248 -4.55 -1.49 -7.91
C TYR A 248 -4.03 -0.06 -7.84
N HIS A 249 -3.37 0.39 -8.92
CA HIS A 249 -2.84 1.75 -9.04
C HIS A 249 -3.30 2.46 -10.35
N GLY A 250 -4.31 1.91 -11.02
CA GLY A 250 -4.76 2.42 -12.30
C GLY A 250 -3.68 2.35 -13.38
N ALA A 251 -3.52 3.40 -14.16
CA ALA A 251 -2.56 3.46 -15.26
C ALA A 251 -1.09 3.30 -14.81
N ASN A 252 -0.80 3.41 -13.52
CA ASN A 252 0.54 3.21 -12.96
C ASN A 252 0.95 1.73 -12.85
N LYS A 253 -0.03 0.81 -12.84
CA LYS A 253 0.15 -0.65 -12.97
C LYS A 253 -0.84 -1.17 -14.00
N PRO A 254 -0.62 -0.95 -15.31
CA PRO A 254 -1.64 -1.14 -16.35
C PRO A 254 -2.05 -2.60 -16.57
N ASP A 255 -1.28 -3.55 -16.10
CA ASP A 255 -1.57 -4.99 -16.11
C ASP A 255 -2.31 -5.50 -14.87
N ILE A 256 -2.65 -4.60 -13.95
CA ILE A 256 -3.41 -4.91 -12.72
C ILE A 256 -4.78 -4.24 -12.79
N GLU A 257 -5.84 -5.03 -12.77
CA GLU A 257 -7.23 -4.54 -12.71
C GLU A 257 -7.79 -4.63 -11.29
N LEU A 258 -8.62 -3.66 -10.93
CA LEU A 258 -9.33 -3.64 -9.65
C LEU A 258 -10.15 -4.93 -9.47
N GLY A 259 -10.01 -5.58 -8.32
CA GLY A 259 -10.76 -6.78 -7.94
C GLY A 259 -10.36 -8.07 -8.66
N THR A 260 -9.65 -7.99 -9.79
CA THR A 260 -9.28 -9.18 -10.58
C THR A 260 -7.77 -9.32 -10.83
N GLY A 261 -6.98 -8.33 -10.43
CA GLY A 261 -5.54 -8.35 -10.59
C GLY A 261 -5.14 -8.54 -12.06
N ARG A 262 -4.36 -9.56 -12.35
CA ARG A 262 -3.99 -9.98 -13.72
C ARG A 262 -5.06 -10.89 -14.37
N GLY A 263 -6.31 -10.80 -13.93
CA GLY A 263 -7.45 -11.55 -14.49
C GLY A 263 -7.74 -12.88 -13.78
N HIS A 264 -6.99 -13.24 -12.75
CA HIS A 264 -7.19 -14.49 -11.99
C HIS A 264 -7.35 -14.29 -10.48
N LEU A 265 -7.19 -13.05 -9.99
CA LEU A 265 -7.39 -12.74 -8.59
C LEU A 265 -8.87 -12.90 -8.21
N PHE A 266 -9.13 -13.62 -7.13
CA PHE A 266 -10.41 -13.69 -6.49
C PHE A 266 -10.23 -13.72 -4.98
N VAL A 267 -10.61 -12.62 -4.32
CA VAL A 267 -10.61 -12.52 -2.85
C VAL A 267 -12.03 -12.75 -2.36
N PRO A 268 -12.33 -13.89 -1.73
CA PRO A 268 -13.70 -14.20 -1.31
C PRO A 268 -14.13 -13.36 -0.11
N GLU A 269 -15.43 -13.01 -0.06
CA GLU A 269 -16.05 -12.20 1.00
C GLU A 269 -15.90 -12.81 2.40
N GLU A 270 -15.72 -14.13 2.51
CA GLU A 270 -15.49 -14.83 3.79
C GLU A 270 -14.20 -14.36 4.49
N ILE A 271 -13.22 -13.88 3.72
CA ILE A 271 -12.00 -13.26 4.28
C ILE A 271 -12.38 -12.01 5.10
N LEU A 272 -13.23 -11.16 4.53
CA LEU A 272 -13.71 -9.97 5.22
C LEU A 272 -14.50 -10.29 6.49
N THR A 273 -15.32 -11.32 6.44
CA THR A 273 -16.09 -11.78 7.61
C THR A 273 -15.17 -12.11 8.79
N LYS A 274 -14.08 -12.86 8.54
CA LYS A 274 -13.09 -13.19 9.58
C LYS A 274 -12.34 -11.97 10.10
N ILE A 275 -12.02 -11.00 9.23
CA ILE A 275 -11.38 -9.74 9.64
C ILE A 275 -12.33 -8.93 10.54
N LYS A 276 -13.62 -8.87 10.23
CA LYS A 276 -14.64 -8.21 11.05
C LYS A 276 -14.82 -8.90 12.41
N GLU A 277 -14.86 -10.22 12.43
CA GLU A 277 -14.93 -11.00 13.67
C GLU A 277 -13.72 -10.71 14.57
N TYR A 278 -12.52 -10.71 14.01
CA TYR A 278 -11.30 -10.34 14.75
C TYR A 278 -11.38 -8.91 15.29
N LYS A 279 -11.77 -7.94 14.43
CA LYS A 279 -11.89 -6.54 14.83
C LYS A 279 -12.86 -6.33 15.99
N ASN A 280 -13.96 -7.05 16.03
CA ASN A 280 -14.97 -6.92 17.08
C ASN A 280 -14.55 -7.53 18.43
N ASN A 281 -13.43 -8.25 18.46
CA ASN A 281 -12.88 -8.92 19.65
C ASN A 281 -11.63 -8.24 20.21
N ILE A 282 -11.18 -7.12 19.63
CA ILE A 282 -10.01 -6.36 20.09
C ILE A 282 -10.37 -5.03 20.76
#